data_0ace02013740bae8c469fa68eebc1454
#
_entry.id   0ace02013740bae8c469fa68eebc1454
#
_cell.length_a   1.000
_cell.length_b   1.000
_cell.length_c   1.000
_cell.angle_alpha   90.00
_cell.angle_beta   90.00
_cell.angle_gamma   90.00
#
_symmetry.space_group_name_H-M   'P 1'
#
loop_
_entity.id
_entity.type
_entity.pdbx_description
1 polymer ?
#
loop_
_entity_poly.entity_id
_entity_poly.type
_entity_poly.pdbx_seq_one_letter_code
_entity_poly.pdbx_strand_id
1 'polypeptide(L)'
;MTKNILIAEDDEDIVGLLRLYLEKDGYKVISVDNGEDAFKIVKNSQISLALLDIMMPKMNGYELTKKIRGITNIPIIILSAKTLDSEKILGLDLGADDYLTKPFNPLEVVARVRSLLRRCYEFKLDNVEESKKILKVGELVLNEETVSLTKNGEEIQLTPTEFKILALLMSNPGRVYTCLLYTSPSPRDR
;
A
#
# COMPACT_ATOMS: atom_id res chain seq x y z
N MET A 1 11.31 12.09 -10.16
CA MET A 1 9.99 12.23 -10.82
C MET A 1 8.96 12.66 -9.80
N THR A 2 8.14 13.67 -10.11
CA THR A 2 7.06 14.14 -9.21
C THR A 2 5.97 13.08 -9.14
N LYS A 3 5.57 12.68 -7.91
CA LYS A 3 4.54 11.67 -7.69
C LYS A 3 3.15 12.32 -7.76
N ASN A 4 2.22 11.70 -8.48
CA ASN A 4 0.84 12.18 -8.62
C ASN A 4 -0.03 11.53 -7.56
N ILE A 5 -0.73 12.33 -6.75
CA ILE A 5 -1.70 11.89 -5.75
C ILE A 5 -3.10 12.18 -6.27
N LEU A 6 -3.95 11.16 -6.33
CA LEU A 6 -5.37 11.31 -6.62
C LEU A 6 -6.12 11.55 -5.31
N ILE A 7 -7.00 12.54 -5.28
CA ILE A 7 -7.98 12.76 -4.21
C ILE A 7 -9.36 12.58 -4.83
N ALA A 8 -10.14 11.62 -4.32
CA ALA A 8 -11.54 11.45 -4.63
C ALA A 8 -12.34 11.81 -3.36
N GLU A 9 -12.95 12.97 -3.36
CA GLU A 9 -13.64 13.59 -2.23
C GLU A 9 -14.60 14.64 -2.77
N ASP A 10 -15.83 14.68 -2.30
CA ASP A 10 -16.87 15.63 -2.73
C ASP A 10 -16.91 16.93 -1.91
N ASP A 11 -16.22 16.97 -0.76
CA ASP A 11 -16.07 18.17 0.06
C ASP A 11 -14.86 19.02 -0.43
N GLU A 12 -15.17 20.16 -1.05
CA GLU A 12 -14.15 21.07 -1.61
C GLU A 12 -13.19 21.65 -0.54
N ASP A 13 -13.64 21.84 0.69
CA ASP A 13 -12.82 22.37 1.79
C ASP A 13 -11.76 21.32 2.19
N ILE A 14 -12.17 20.06 2.27
CA ILE A 14 -11.25 18.94 2.53
C ILE A 14 -10.25 18.79 1.38
N VAL A 15 -10.71 18.85 0.14
CA VAL A 15 -9.83 18.81 -1.05
C VAL A 15 -8.84 19.96 -1.03
N GLY A 16 -9.29 21.19 -0.78
CA GLY A 16 -8.44 22.37 -0.71
C GLY A 16 -7.36 22.25 0.37
N LEU A 17 -7.76 21.77 1.56
CA LEU A 17 -6.86 21.54 2.67
C LEU A 17 -5.79 20.48 2.34
N LEU A 18 -6.20 19.31 1.85
CA LEU A 18 -5.29 18.24 1.49
C LEU A 18 -4.33 18.64 0.37
N ARG A 19 -4.84 19.32 -0.66
CA ARG A 19 -4.04 19.87 -1.76
C ARG A 19 -2.93 20.76 -1.25
N LEU A 20 -3.26 21.75 -0.41
CA LEU A 20 -2.30 22.69 0.14
C LEU A 20 -1.10 21.97 0.82
N TYR A 21 -1.39 20.99 1.66
CA TYR A 21 -0.35 20.28 2.42
C TYR A 21 0.44 19.29 1.54
N LEU A 22 -0.21 18.60 0.62
CA LEU A 22 0.45 17.64 -0.28
C LEU A 22 1.33 18.35 -1.31
N GLU A 23 0.86 19.45 -1.90
CA GLU A 23 1.65 20.23 -2.86
C GLU A 23 2.85 20.90 -2.18
N LYS A 24 2.69 21.37 -0.93
CA LYS A 24 3.81 21.87 -0.12
C LYS A 24 4.89 20.79 0.13
N ASP A 25 4.49 19.52 0.21
CA ASP A 25 5.40 18.36 0.36
C ASP A 25 5.97 17.86 -0.99
N GLY A 26 5.69 18.57 -2.11
CA GLY A 26 6.26 18.31 -3.44
C GLY A 26 5.49 17.31 -4.30
N TYR A 27 4.28 16.91 -3.91
CA TYR A 27 3.40 16.05 -4.71
C TYR A 27 2.59 16.88 -5.72
N LYS A 28 2.17 16.25 -6.82
CA LYS A 28 1.17 16.81 -7.72
C LYS A 28 -0.20 16.22 -7.38
N VAL A 29 -1.19 17.07 -7.16
CA VAL A 29 -2.54 16.66 -6.76
C VAL A 29 -3.52 16.74 -7.93
N ILE A 30 -4.25 15.65 -8.14
CA ILE A 30 -5.39 15.56 -9.05
C ILE A 30 -6.60 15.26 -8.17
N SER A 31 -7.67 16.06 -8.27
CA SER A 31 -8.88 15.87 -7.47
C SER A 31 -10.11 15.69 -8.33
N VAL A 32 -11.06 14.89 -7.84
CA VAL A 32 -12.39 14.66 -8.40
C VAL A 32 -13.40 14.51 -7.26
N ASP A 33 -14.64 14.78 -7.55
CA ASP A 33 -15.77 14.80 -6.61
C ASP A 33 -16.59 13.49 -6.58
N ASN A 34 -16.19 12.49 -7.37
CA ASN A 34 -16.93 11.23 -7.45
C ASN A 34 -16.04 10.05 -7.86
N GLY A 35 -16.48 8.83 -7.51
CA GLY A 35 -15.72 7.61 -7.74
C GLY A 35 -15.62 7.17 -9.20
N GLU A 36 -16.58 7.53 -10.09
CA GLU A 36 -16.51 7.15 -11.50
C GLU A 36 -15.39 7.90 -12.22
N ASP A 37 -15.28 9.21 -11.99
CA ASP A 37 -14.23 10.01 -12.60
C ASP A 37 -12.85 9.69 -11.98
N ALA A 38 -12.82 9.38 -10.68
CA ALA A 38 -11.62 8.84 -10.04
C ALA A 38 -11.12 7.56 -10.74
N PHE A 39 -12.01 6.61 -11.03
CA PHE A 39 -11.65 5.37 -11.73
C PHE A 39 -11.14 5.63 -13.15
N LYS A 40 -11.76 6.56 -13.90
CA LYS A 40 -11.27 6.97 -15.24
C LYS A 40 -9.86 7.53 -15.17
N ILE A 41 -9.56 8.38 -14.16
CA ILE A 41 -8.23 8.95 -13.98
C ILE A 41 -7.20 7.87 -13.66
N VAL A 42 -7.50 6.94 -12.75
CA VAL A 42 -6.58 5.83 -12.42
C VAL A 42 -6.27 4.98 -13.65
N LYS A 43 -7.28 4.75 -14.53
CA LYS A 43 -7.11 3.97 -15.75
C LYS A 43 -6.25 4.66 -16.81
N ASN A 44 -6.35 6.00 -16.91
CA ASN A 44 -5.79 6.77 -18.03
C ASN A 44 -4.55 7.59 -17.66
N SER A 45 -4.19 7.66 -16.36
CA SER A 45 -3.10 8.49 -15.86
C SER A 45 -2.21 7.73 -14.91
N GLN A 46 -0.94 8.12 -14.83
CA GLN A 46 -0.02 7.58 -13.83
C GLN A 46 -0.30 8.17 -12.46
N ILE A 47 -1.03 7.43 -11.63
CA ILE A 47 -1.27 7.77 -10.23
C ILE A 47 -0.31 6.98 -9.34
N SER A 48 0.30 7.66 -8.37
CA SER A 48 1.25 7.07 -7.42
C SER A 48 0.58 6.64 -6.11
N LEU A 49 -0.52 7.28 -5.72
CA LEU A 49 -1.31 6.96 -4.54
C LEU A 49 -2.70 7.59 -4.68
N ALA A 50 -3.73 6.94 -4.13
CA ALA A 50 -5.09 7.45 -4.08
C ALA A 50 -5.56 7.67 -2.64
N LEU A 51 -6.16 8.85 -2.38
CA LEU A 51 -6.93 9.18 -1.19
C LEU A 51 -8.40 9.14 -1.58
N LEU A 52 -9.20 8.29 -0.94
CA LEU A 52 -10.58 8.03 -1.34
C LEU A 52 -11.55 8.25 -0.17
N ASP A 53 -12.50 9.16 -0.31
CA ASP A 53 -13.64 9.20 0.60
C ASP A 53 -14.59 8.03 0.34
N ILE A 54 -15.28 7.56 1.38
CA ILE A 54 -16.28 6.50 1.24
C ILE A 54 -17.59 7.06 0.70
N MET A 55 -18.00 8.24 1.17
CA MET A 55 -19.32 8.79 0.95
C MET A 55 -19.36 9.74 -0.25
N MET A 56 -19.07 9.19 -1.44
CA MET A 56 -19.10 9.97 -2.68
C MET A 56 -20.30 9.62 -3.55
N PRO A 57 -20.79 10.57 -4.39
CA PRO A 57 -21.82 10.31 -5.37
C PRO A 57 -21.35 9.35 -6.47
N LYS A 58 -22.31 8.74 -7.19
CA LYS A 58 -22.15 7.81 -8.32
C LYS A 58 -21.51 6.48 -7.95
N MET A 59 -20.32 6.47 -7.38
CA MET A 59 -19.59 5.30 -6.93
C MET A 59 -18.91 5.59 -5.59
N ASN A 60 -19.22 4.79 -4.57
CA ASN A 60 -18.62 4.95 -3.25
C ASN A 60 -17.16 4.48 -3.21
N GLY A 61 -16.42 4.89 -2.14
CA GLY A 61 -14.99 4.59 -2.02
C GLY A 61 -14.66 3.10 -1.89
N TYR A 62 -15.54 2.28 -1.35
CA TYR A 62 -15.34 0.82 -1.27
C TYR A 62 -15.42 0.16 -2.66
N GLU A 63 -16.43 0.52 -3.43
CA GLU A 63 -16.58 0.03 -4.82
C GLU A 63 -15.41 0.49 -5.69
N LEU A 64 -15.00 1.74 -5.53
CA LEU A 64 -13.84 2.31 -6.22
C LEU A 64 -12.56 1.55 -5.86
N THR A 65 -12.31 1.28 -4.57
CA THR A 65 -11.15 0.50 -4.10
C THR A 65 -11.11 -0.87 -4.78
N LYS A 66 -12.23 -1.60 -4.77
CA LYS A 66 -12.32 -2.91 -5.42
C LYS A 66 -12.01 -2.85 -6.92
N LYS A 67 -12.54 -1.82 -7.64
CA LYS A 67 -12.28 -1.64 -9.08
C LYS A 67 -10.81 -1.28 -9.35
N ILE A 68 -10.21 -0.41 -8.54
CA ILE A 68 -8.80 -0.04 -8.67
C ILE A 68 -7.92 -1.28 -8.48
N ARG A 69 -8.19 -2.12 -7.49
CA ARG A 69 -7.45 -3.37 -7.24
C ARG A 69 -7.54 -4.37 -8.39
N GLY A 70 -8.59 -4.32 -9.17
CA GLY A 70 -8.71 -5.14 -10.40
C GLY A 70 -7.76 -4.75 -11.53
N ILE A 71 -7.14 -3.56 -11.48
CA ILE A 71 -6.29 -3.03 -12.56
C ILE A 71 -4.90 -2.58 -12.11
N THR A 72 -4.70 -2.24 -10.83
CA THR A 72 -3.41 -1.74 -10.33
C THR A 72 -3.26 -1.94 -8.82
N ASN A 73 -2.00 -1.99 -8.37
CA ASN A 73 -1.61 -2.09 -6.95
C ASN A 73 -1.09 -0.77 -6.37
N ILE A 74 -1.54 0.39 -6.87
CA ILE A 74 -1.19 1.67 -6.26
C ILE A 74 -1.66 1.71 -4.80
N PRO A 75 -0.91 2.32 -3.87
CA PRO A 75 -1.37 2.47 -2.49
C PRO A 75 -2.67 3.31 -2.41
N ILE A 76 -3.58 2.86 -1.56
CA ILE A 76 -4.89 3.48 -1.31
C ILE A 76 -5.04 3.78 0.17
N ILE A 77 -5.38 5.02 0.51
CA ILE A 77 -5.82 5.43 1.84
C ILE A 77 -7.30 5.78 1.76
N ILE A 78 -8.12 5.16 2.60
CA ILE A 78 -9.53 5.52 2.74
C ILE A 78 -9.66 6.64 3.78
N LEU A 79 -10.41 7.67 3.44
CA LEU A 79 -10.84 8.75 4.34
C LEU A 79 -12.31 8.55 4.67
N SER A 80 -12.71 8.61 5.95
CA SER A 80 -14.09 8.32 6.31
C SER A 80 -14.55 8.99 7.59
N ALA A 81 -15.79 9.44 7.61
CA ALA A 81 -16.47 9.86 8.84
C ALA A 81 -16.90 8.66 9.73
N LYS A 82 -16.80 7.44 9.21
CA LYS A 82 -17.20 6.23 9.90
C LYS A 82 -16.12 5.75 10.85
N THR A 83 -16.46 5.57 12.12
CA THR A 83 -15.53 5.25 13.20
C THR A 83 -15.60 3.78 13.64
N LEU A 84 -16.60 3.01 13.18
CA LEU A 84 -16.78 1.63 13.56
C LEU A 84 -15.64 0.74 13.06
N ASP A 85 -15.13 -0.10 13.92
CA ASP A 85 -14.01 -1.01 13.59
C ASP A 85 -14.38 -1.98 12.46
N SER A 86 -15.65 -2.41 12.38
CA SER A 86 -16.15 -3.25 11.29
C SER A 86 -15.99 -2.60 9.90
N GLU A 87 -16.14 -1.29 9.80
CA GLU A 87 -16.00 -0.55 8.55
C GLU A 87 -14.54 -0.34 8.15
N LYS A 88 -13.67 -0.15 9.14
CA LYS A 88 -12.22 -0.12 8.92
C LYS A 88 -11.72 -1.48 8.41
N ILE A 89 -12.16 -2.56 9.05
CA ILE A 89 -11.83 -3.93 8.63
C ILE A 89 -12.32 -4.16 7.20
N LEU A 90 -13.56 -3.78 6.88
CA LEU A 90 -14.09 -3.91 5.52
C LEU A 90 -13.24 -3.15 4.50
N GLY A 91 -12.84 -1.91 4.78
CA GLY A 91 -12.00 -1.11 3.89
C GLY A 91 -10.64 -1.77 3.61
N LEU A 92 -10.00 -2.31 4.64
CA LEU A 92 -8.72 -3.01 4.53
C LEU A 92 -8.88 -4.36 3.80
N ASP A 93 -9.93 -5.13 4.08
CA ASP A 93 -10.24 -6.40 3.40
C ASP A 93 -10.52 -6.20 1.90
N LEU A 94 -11.10 -5.07 1.51
CA LEU A 94 -11.30 -4.69 0.12
C LEU A 94 -10.02 -4.26 -0.59
N GLY A 95 -8.91 -4.16 0.14
CA GLY A 95 -7.58 -3.90 -0.38
C GLY A 95 -7.08 -2.47 -0.18
N ALA A 96 -7.66 -1.67 0.70
CA ALA A 96 -7.03 -0.43 1.12
C ALA A 96 -5.76 -0.73 1.94
N ASP A 97 -4.74 0.12 1.80
CA ASP A 97 -3.47 -0.02 2.52
C ASP A 97 -3.48 0.71 3.86
N ASP A 98 -4.36 1.70 4.01
CA ASP A 98 -4.55 2.45 5.26
C ASP A 98 -5.97 3.04 5.33
N TYR A 99 -6.37 3.45 6.55
CA TYR A 99 -7.69 4.01 6.83
C TYR A 99 -7.56 5.15 7.83
N LEU A 100 -8.14 6.30 7.50
CA LEU A 100 -8.16 7.51 8.32
C LEU A 100 -9.58 7.96 8.61
N THR A 101 -9.85 8.23 9.89
CA THR A 101 -11.17 8.76 10.31
C THR A 101 -11.20 10.28 10.26
N LYS A 102 -12.27 10.83 9.70
CA LYS A 102 -12.59 12.27 9.78
C LYS A 102 -13.18 12.61 11.18
N PRO A 103 -12.81 13.73 11.80
CA PRO A 103 -11.84 14.73 11.34
C PRO A 103 -10.39 14.24 11.55
N PHE A 104 -9.51 14.52 10.60
CA PHE A 104 -8.10 14.17 10.65
C PHE A 104 -7.18 15.40 10.65
N ASN A 105 -5.96 15.22 11.12
CA ASN A 105 -4.92 16.22 10.97
C ASN A 105 -4.29 16.11 9.56
N PRO A 106 -4.25 17.20 8.74
CA PRO A 106 -3.63 17.15 7.41
C PRO A 106 -2.17 16.67 7.42
N LEU A 107 -1.41 17.01 8.47
CA LEU A 107 -0.04 16.54 8.63
C LEU A 107 0.04 15.01 8.83
N GLU A 108 -0.98 14.40 9.46
CA GLU A 108 -1.08 12.96 9.59
C GLU A 108 -1.27 12.31 8.21
N VAL A 109 -2.17 12.88 7.38
CA VAL A 109 -2.38 12.39 6.00
C VAL A 109 -1.07 12.42 5.21
N VAL A 110 -0.35 13.55 5.24
CA VAL A 110 0.95 13.69 4.56
C VAL A 110 1.97 12.66 5.05
N ALA A 111 2.06 12.45 6.37
CA ALA A 111 2.97 11.47 6.96
C ALA A 111 2.66 10.04 6.50
N ARG A 112 1.37 9.66 6.41
CA ARG A 112 0.93 8.35 5.93
C ARG A 112 1.17 8.19 4.43
N VAL A 113 0.86 9.20 3.61
CA VAL A 113 1.17 9.24 2.17
C VAL A 113 2.67 9.02 1.95
N ARG A 114 3.53 9.75 2.65
CA ARG A 114 4.99 9.61 2.57
C ARG A 114 5.44 8.20 2.96
N SER A 115 4.91 7.65 4.05
CA SER A 115 5.25 6.31 4.52
C SER A 115 4.86 5.22 3.52
N LEU A 116 3.65 5.29 2.93
CA LEU A 116 3.18 4.35 1.92
C LEU A 116 3.98 4.46 0.63
N LEU A 117 4.22 5.67 0.14
CA LEU A 117 5.01 5.89 -1.07
C LEU A 117 6.45 5.40 -0.91
N ARG A 118 7.07 5.61 0.26
CA ARG A 118 8.39 5.06 0.57
C ARG A 118 8.38 3.53 0.50
N ARG A 119 7.43 2.87 1.16
CA ARG A 119 7.32 1.40 1.13
C ARG A 119 7.10 0.85 -0.28
N CYS A 120 6.26 1.51 -1.09
CA CYS A 120 5.92 1.01 -2.42
C CYS A 120 6.96 1.33 -3.50
N TYR A 121 7.70 2.43 -3.36
CA TYR A 121 8.57 2.92 -4.43
C TYR A 121 10.05 3.03 -4.04
N GLU A 122 10.40 3.33 -2.80
CA GLU A 122 11.79 3.52 -2.39
C GLU A 122 12.44 2.19 -1.97
N PHE A 123 11.71 1.31 -1.29
CA PHE A 123 12.21 -0.06 -1.07
C PHE A 123 12.37 -0.88 -2.36
N LYS A 124 11.76 -0.42 -3.47
CA LYS A 124 12.06 -0.96 -4.81
C LYS A 124 13.31 -0.32 -5.44
N LEU A 125 13.71 0.88 -5.03
CA LEU A 125 14.85 1.59 -5.61
C LEU A 125 16.18 1.24 -4.92
N ASP A 126 16.17 0.88 -3.64
CA ASP A 126 17.37 0.35 -2.95
C ASP A 126 17.71 -1.09 -3.38
N ASN A 127 16.85 -1.70 -4.22
CA ASN A 127 17.05 -3.02 -4.86
C ASN A 127 17.17 -2.94 -6.39
N VAL A 128 17.39 -1.76 -6.98
CA VAL A 128 17.71 -1.61 -8.41
C VAL A 128 19.22 -1.40 -8.61
N GLU A 129 20.02 -2.23 -7.99
CA GLU A 129 21.06 -2.95 -8.71
C GLU A 129 20.43 -4.28 -9.09
N GLU A 130 20.59 -4.69 -10.35
CA GLU A 130 20.17 -5.96 -10.96
C GLU A 130 20.31 -7.18 -10.03
N SER A 131 19.60 -7.25 -8.95
CA SER A 131 19.52 -8.47 -8.18
C SER A 131 18.28 -9.22 -8.62
N LYS A 132 18.54 -10.09 -9.63
CA LYS A 132 17.81 -11.31 -9.92
C LYS A 132 16.91 -11.64 -8.73
N LYS A 133 15.61 -11.79 -8.96
CA LYS A 133 14.62 -12.36 -8.02
C LYS A 133 15.02 -13.78 -7.54
N ILE A 134 16.32 -14.08 -7.52
CA ILE A 134 16.95 -15.31 -7.10
C ILE A 134 17.88 -15.00 -5.94
N LEU A 135 17.49 -15.41 -4.74
CA LEU A 135 18.30 -15.31 -3.53
C LEU A 135 19.12 -16.60 -3.38
N LYS A 136 20.43 -16.48 -3.17
CA LYS A 136 21.32 -17.61 -2.94
C LYS A 136 22.01 -17.49 -1.60
N VAL A 137 21.85 -18.49 -0.75
CA VAL A 137 22.54 -18.58 0.55
C VAL A 137 23.03 -20.02 0.73
N GLY A 138 24.33 -20.21 0.63
CA GLY A 138 24.91 -21.55 0.61
C GLY A 138 24.40 -22.38 -0.56
N GLU A 139 23.84 -23.55 -0.28
CA GLU A 139 23.27 -24.49 -1.26
C GLU A 139 21.81 -24.18 -1.61
N LEU A 140 21.17 -23.21 -0.92
CA LEU A 140 19.78 -22.82 -1.14
C LEU A 140 19.69 -21.77 -2.23
N VAL A 141 18.78 -21.99 -3.18
CA VAL A 141 18.43 -21.02 -4.24
C VAL A 141 16.92 -20.81 -4.21
N LEU A 142 16.51 -19.61 -3.80
CA LEU A 142 15.12 -19.20 -3.73
C LEU A 142 14.82 -18.26 -4.91
N ASN A 143 13.82 -18.62 -5.71
CA ASN A 143 13.35 -17.80 -6.82
C ASN A 143 12.00 -17.19 -6.46
N GLU A 144 11.98 -15.84 -6.30
CA GLU A 144 10.77 -15.10 -5.92
C GLU A 144 9.76 -14.97 -7.07
N GLU A 145 10.18 -15.11 -8.33
CA GLU A 145 9.27 -15.08 -9.49
C GLU A 145 8.47 -16.36 -9.63
N THR A 146 9.14 -17.50 -9.53
CA THR A 146 8.50 -18.82 -9.66
C THR A 146 7.97 -19.35 -8.33
N VAL A 147 8.22 -18.62 -7.22
CA VAL A 147 7.86 -19.03 -5.85
C VAL A 147 8.41 -20.42 -5.53
N SER A 148 9.65 -20.70 -5.93
CA SER A 148 10.30 -21.99 -5.78
C SER A 148 11.59 -21.90 -4.97
N LEU A 149 11.86 -22.94 -4.20
CA LEU A 149 13.12 -23.16 -3.49
C LEU A 149 13.80 -24.41 -4.00
N THR A 150 15.09 -24.32 -4.27
CA THR A 150 15.91 -25.50 -4.60
C THR A 150 17.10 -25.60 -3.66
N LYS A 151 17.49 -26.82 -3.33
CA LYS A 151 18.74 -27.15 -2.63
C LYS A 151 19.52 -28.17 -3.47
N ASN A 152 20.72 -27.81 -3.86
CA ASN A 152 21.55 -28.64 -4.74
C ASN A 152 20.87 -29.08 -6.06
N GLY A 153 19.91 -28.23 -6.55
CA GLY A 153 19.13 -28.50 -7.76
C GLY A 153 17.84 -29.30 -7.53
N GLU A 154 17.60 -29.80 -6.32
CA GLU A 154 16.35 -30.50 -5.96
C GLU A 154 15.34 -29.46 -5.41
N GLU A 155 14.09 -29.53 -5.92
CA GLU A 155 13.01 -28.61 -5.50
C GLU A 155 12.46 -29.00 -4.14
N ILE A 156 12.32 -27.99 -3.25
CA ILE A 156 11.74 -28.13 -1.92
C ILE A 156 10.38 -27.42 -1.92
N GLN A 157 9.33 -28.15 -1.61
CA GLN A 157 7.99 -27.56 -1.48
C GLN A 157 7.86 -26.82 -0.16
N LEU A 158 7.44 -25.55 -0.24
CA LEU A 158 7.16 -24.69 0.90
C LEU A 158 5.71 -24.22 0.86
N THR A 159 5.13 -24.05 2.04
CA THR A 159 3.89 -23.28 2.16
C THR A 159 4.14 -21.80 1.87
N PRO A 160 3.11 -21.01 1.48
CA PRO A 160 3.28 -19.58 1.22
C PRO A 160 3.87 -18.78 2.39
N THR A 161 3.59 -19.20 3.63
CA THR A 161 4.12 -18.57 4.84
C THR A 161 5.61 -18.89 5.05
N GLU A 162 5.99 -20.15 4.89
CA GLU A 162 7.39 -20.59 4.98
C GLU A 162 8.25 -19.94 3.90
N PHE A 163 7.71 -19.83 2.68
CA PHE A 163 8.39 -19.14 1.59
C PHE A 163 8.69 -17.67 1.93
N LYS A 164 7.70 -16.92 2.43
CA LYS A 164 7.86 -15.52 2.83
C LYS A 164 8.88 -15.34 3.95
N ILE A 165 8.84 -16.21 4.96
CA ILE A 165 9.79 -16.18 6.07
C ILE A 165 11.20 -16.46 5.55
N LEU A 166 11.38 -17.48 4.72
CA LEU A 166 12.67 -17.85 4.18
C LEU A 166 13.23 -16.76 3.25
N ALA A 167 12.40 -16.17 2.39
CA ALA A 167 12.78 -15.03 1.55
C ALA A 167 13.29 -13.86 2.39
N LEU A 168 12.60 -13.51 3.49
CA LEU A 168 13.03 -12.46 4.40
C LEU A 168 14.38 -12.78 5.06
N LEU A 169 14.60 -14.02 5.48
CA LEU A 169 15.85 -14.45 6.11
C LEU A 169 17.00 -14.46 5.09
N MET A 170 16.75 -14.97 3.88
CA MET A 170 17.76 -15.06 2.81
C MET A 170 18.10 -13.69 2.20
N SER A 171 17.19 -12.71 2.26
CA SER A 171 17.47 -11.34 1.81
C SER A 171 18.50 -10.62 2.68
N ASN A 172 18.64 -11.02 3.95
CA ASN A 172 19.57 -10.39 4.90
C ASN A 172 20.32 -11.44 5.74
N PRO A 173 21.27 -12.18 5.14
CA PRO A 173 22.03 -13.20 5.85
C PRO A 173 22.80 -12.61 7.04
N GLY A 174 22.67 -13.26 8.20
CA GLY A 174 23.35 -12.81 9.44
C GLY A 174 22.57 -11.80 10.27
N ARG A 175 21.41 -11.30 9.80
CA ARG A 175 20.55 -10.42 10.60
C ARG A 175 19.68 -11.25 11.56
N VAL A 176 19.69 -10.86 12.84
CA VAL A 176 18.81 -11.45 13.85
C VAL A 176 17.46 -10.73 13.81
N TYR A 177 16.38 -11.48 13.68
CA TYR A 177 15.00 -10.98 13.75
C TYR A 177 14.41 -11.33 15.10
N THR A 178 13.83 -10.33 15.78
CA THR A 178 13.16 -10.54 17.08
C THR A 178 11.71 -10.94 16.87
N CYS A 179 11.10 -11.61 17.85
CA CYS A 179 9.70 -12.06 17.81
C CYS A 179 8.71 -10.92 17.55
N LEU A 180 9.03 -9.68 17.92
CA LEU A 180 8.21 -8.48 17.68
C LEU A 180 7.99 -8.16 16.20
N LEU A 181 8.80 -8.70 15.31
CA LEU A 181 8.64 -8.53 13.86
C LEU A 181 7.56 -9.47 13.29
N TYR A 182 7.23 -10.54 14.00
CA TYR A 182 6.28 -11.58 13.58
C TYR A 182 4.94 -11.52 14.30
N THR A 183 4.85 -10.75 15.38
CA THR A 183 3.61 -10.55 16.12
C THR A 183 3.05 -9.16 15.83
N SER A 184 1.99 -9.11 15.04
CA SER A 184 1.04 -8.01 15.17
C SER A 184 0.56 -8.01 16.62
N PRO A 185 0.56 -6.88 17.36
CA PRO A 185 0.12 -6.88 18.74
C PRO A 185 -1.31 -7.41 18.79
N SER A 186 -1.48 -8.53 19.52
CA SER A 186 -2.80 -9.11 19.74
C SER A 186 -3.66 -8.12 20.53
N PRO A 187 -4.95 -7.92 20.18
CA PRO A 187 -5.86 -7.05 20.93
C PRO A 187 -6.09 -7.45 22.40
N ARG A 188 -5.45 -8.52 22.88
CA ARG A 188 -5.64 -9.07 24.23
C ARG A 188 -4.61 -8.60 25.27
N ASP A 189 -3.63 -7.78 24.89
CA ASP A 189 -2.58 -7.32 25.82
C ASP A 189 -2.76 -5.83 26.19
N ARG A 190 -4.02 -5.46 26.47
CA ARG A 190 -4.36 -4.21 27.17
C ARG A 190 -5.36 -4.47 28.27
#